data_e5d256de5a3b313446f7f35e437b71ab
#
_entry.id   e5d256de5a3b313446f7f35e437b71ab
#
_cell.length_a   1.000
_cell.length_b   1.000
_cell.length_c   1.000
_cell.angle_alpha   90.00
_cell.angle_beta   90.00
_cell.angle_gamma   90.00
#
_symmetry.space_group_name_H-M   'P 1'
#
loop_
_entity.id
_entity.type
_entity.pdbx_description
1 polymer ?
#
loop_
_entity_poly.entity_id
_entity_poly.type
_entity_poly.pdbx_seq_one_letter_code
_entity_poly.pdbx_strand_id
1 'polypeptide(L)'
;MNPLTNIKNIYFIGIGGIGMSALARYFNTQGVVVSGYDKTPTALTDDLVKEGIRIHFEDDINQIDKAATVVVYTPAIPASHYELNYCKDNGYNVVKRSDVLNWITENAFTIAIAGTHGKTTTTSMTAHILRHSGYGCNAFLGGIATNYGTNFWSHEKNVVVVEADEYDRSFLKLAPNVAVITAVDPDHLDIYGTAEEVLKAFGQYTDKIKSNGVLIQKYGTEFPINTANKEVFTYAYKEPKASFHTSDLKVIDGSYQFDLVHPKGIVNNVVLNMGGLHNVENATAAMAIALQLGIDENKIKEAVASFQGVKRRFEFKIKTANKVLIDDYAHHPEELNALISGVRSLYPNEKMVLVFQPHLYSRTQDQAAGFIEILSKADEVILLPIYPARELPIPGVSSDILLDKMTVAKKTVMRSEERRVGKECLRLCR
;
A
#
# COMPACT_ATOMS: atom_id res chain seq x y z
N MET A 1 7.22 -31.26 3.02
CA MET A 1 7.44 -30.68 4.38
C MET A 1 7.22 -29.18 4.30
N ASN A 2 6.57 -28.61 5.30
CA ASN A 2 6.41 -27.13 5.35
C ASN A 2 7.79 -26.49 5.58
N PRO A 3 8.30 -25.66 4.65
CA PRO A 3 9.61 -25.03 4.80
C PRO A 3 9.76 -24.16 6.05
N LEU A 4 8.63 -23.69 6.63
CA LEU A 4 8.61 -22.82 7.81
C LEU A 4 8.95 -23.55 9.11
N THR A 5 8.76 -24.88 9.20
CA THR A 5 8.82 -25.61 10.48
C THR A 5 10.22 -25.75 11.09
N ASN A 6 11.28 -25.54 10.31
CA ASN A 6 12.67 -25.75 10.74
C ASN A 6 13.53 -24.48 10.72
N ILE A 7 12.93 -23.31 10.52
CA ILE A 7 13.68 -22.05 10.49
C ILE A 7 13.95 -21.60 11.92
N LYS A 8 15.22 -21.68 12.35
CA LYS A 8 15.67 -21.16 13.66
C LYS A 8 16.29 -19.79 13.55
N ASN A 9 17.08 -19.57 12.52
CA ASN A 9 17.73 -18.29 12.21
C ASN A 9 17.42 -17.93 10.77
N ILE A 10 17.06 -16.68 10.55
CA ILE A 10 16.75 -16.13 9.23
C ILE A 10 17.49 -14.79 9.02
N TYR A 11 18.05 -14.63 7.84
CA TYR A 11 18.80 -13.44 7.47
C TYR A 11 18.14 -12.71 6.31
N PHE A 12 17.98 -11.39 6.42
CA PHE A 12 17.31 -10.56 5.42
C PHE A 12 18.29 -9.58 4.76
N ILE A 13 18.38 -9.59 3.42
CA ILE A 13 19.12 -8.60 2.63
C ILE A 13 18.14 -7.58 2.07
N GLY A 14 18.21 -6.34 2.55
CA GLY A 14 17.24 -5.28 2.33
C GLY A 14 16.09 -5.29 3.36
N ILE A 15 16.40 -5.54 4.62
CA ILE A 15 15.44 -5.75 5.72
C ILE A 15 14.55 -4.52 5.99
N GLY A 16 15.02 -3.30 5.70
CA GLY A 16 14.30 -2.04 5.88
C GLY A 16 13.22 -1.77 4.82
N GLY A 17 13.12 -2.61 3.78
CA GLY A 17 12.02 -2.54 2.83
C GLY A 17 10.67 -2.85 3.50
N ILE A 18 9.59 -2.14 3.10
CA ILE A 18 8.28 -2.27 3.76
C ILE A 18 7.76 -3.71 3.82
N GLY A 19 7.86 -4.48 2.73
CA GLY A 19 7.45 -5.88 2.71
C GLY A 19 8.44 -6.83 3.39
N MET A 20 9.74 -6.49 3.43
CA MET A 20 10.79 -7.26 4.09
C MET A 20 10.68 -7.14 5.62
N SER A 21 10.49 -5.93 6.12
CA SER A 21 10.31 -5.65 7.55
C SER A 21 9.06 -6.33 8.13
N ALA A 22 7.99 -6.46 7.35
CA ALA A 22 6.80 -7.21 7.76
C ALA A 22 7.11 -8.70 7.94
N LEU A 23 7.88 -9.32 7.03
CA LEU A 23 8.34 -10.70 7.19
C LEU A 23 9.31 -10.85 8.36
N ALA A 24 10.24 -9.91 8.53
CA ALA A 24 11.17 -9.93 9.66
C ALA A 24 10.42 -9.93 11.01
N ARG A 25 9.40 -9.09 11.14
CA ARG A 25 8.51 -9.05 12.32
C ARG A 25 7.74 -10.36 12.50
N TYR A 26 7.21 -10.93 11.41
CA TYR A 26 6.52 -12.22 11.46
C TYR A 26 7.41 -13.31 12.08
N PHE A 27 8.61 -13.49 11.57
CA PHE A 27 9.53 -14.50 12.12
C PHE A 27 9.97 -14.18 13.55
N ASN A 28 10.21 -12.90 13.85
CA ASN A 28 10.56 -12.48 15.20
C ASN A 28 9.47 -12.81 16.21
N THR A 29 8.18 -12.60 15.86
CA THR A 29 7.03 -12.98 16.72
C THR A 29 6.85 -14.47 16.87
N GLN A 30 7.40 -15.29 15.95
CA GLN A 30 7.42 -16.75 16.05
C GLN A 30 8.64 -17.27 16.85
N GLY A 31 9.46 -16.39 17.43
CA GLY A 31 10.64 -16.77 18.22
C GLY A 31 11.85 -17.17 17.36
N VAL A 32 11.83 -16.91 16.06
CA VAL A 32 12.97 -17.11 15.17
C VAL A 32 13.98 -15.99 15.37
N VAL A 33 15.28 -16.32 15.41
CA VAL A 33 16.35 -15.31 15.47
C VAL A 33 16.44 -14.60 14.12
N VAL A 34 16.16 -13.29 14.10
CA VAL A 34 16.14 -12.49 12.89
C VAL A 34 17.31 -11.54 12.87
N SER A 35 18.00 -11.46 11.74
CA SER A 35 19.03 -10.48 11.47
C SER A 35 19.05 -10.07 10.01
N GLY A 36 19.75 -8.98 9.66
CA GLY A 36 19.81 -8.59 8.26
C GLY A 36 20.63 -7.34 8.00
N TYR A 37 20.68 -7.03 6.71
CA TYR A 37 21.34 -5.87 6.14
C TYR A 37 20.30 -4.92 5.53
N ASP A 38 20.54 -3.62 5.64
CA ASP A 38 19.96 -2.59 4.78
C ASP A 38 20.98 -1.52 4.45
N LYS A 39 20.85 -0.90 3.28
CA LYS A 39 21.78 0.16 2.86
C LYS A 39 21.63 1.44 3.67
N THR A 40 20.44 1.72 4.18
CA THR A 40 20.11 3.04 4.73
C THR A 40 19.39 2.93 6.08
N PRO A 41 19.92 3.57 7.14
CA PRO A 41 19.20 3.70 8.40
C PRO A 41 17.91 4.52 8.19
N THR A 42 16.80 4.04 8.71
CA THR A 42 15.48 4.68 8.63
C THR A 42 14.74 4.50 9.95
N ALA A 43 13.67 5.27 10.15
CA ALA A 43 12.81 5.06 11.32
C ALA A 43 12.24 3.62 11.39
N LEU A 44 12.05 2.97 10.24
CA LEU A 44 11.57 1.58 10.18
C LEU A 44 12.65 0.59 10.65
N THR A 45 13.92 0.78 10.24
CA THR A 45 15.03 -0.05 10.73
C THR A 45 15.32 0.20 12.21
N ASP A 46 15.18 1.45 12.68
CA ASP A 46 15.31 1.78 14.11
C ASP A 46 14.25 1.06 14.96
N ASP A 47 13.01 0.96 14.44
CA ASP A 47 11.94 0.25 15.13
C ASP A 47 12.22 -1.27 15.17
N LEU A 48 12.71 -1.87 14.07
CA LEU A 48 13.12 -3.28 14.05
C LEU A 48 14.25 -3.57 15.06
N VAL A 49 15.22 -2.67 15.20
CA VAL A 49 16.29 -2.80 16.20
C VAL A 49 15.73 -2.75 17.62
N LYS A 50 14.78 -1.85 17.92
CA LYS A 50 14.06 -1.81 19.21
C LYS A 50 13.27 -3.10 19.50
N GLU A 51 12.79 -3.76 18.44
CA GLU A 51 12.09 -5.05 18.51
C GLU A 51 13.06 -6.24 18.70
N GLY A 52 14.38 -6.00 18.82
CA GLY A 52 15.39 -7.03 19.08
C GLY A 52 16.03 -7.64 17.83
N ILE A 53 15.76 -7.11 16.66
CA ILE A 53 16.34 -7.59 15.39
C ILE A 53 17.69 -6.93 15.16
N ARG A 54 18.74 -7.73 14.87
CA ARG A 54 20.07 -7.22 14.58
C ARG A 54 20.17 -6.76 13.13
N ILE A 55 20.56 -5.51 12.92
CA ILE A 55 20.69 -4.90 11.58
C ILE A 55 22.05 -4.23 11.46
N HIS A 56 22.70 -4.38 10.32
CA HIS A 56 23.86 -3.61 9.92
C HIS A 56 23.63 -2.89 8.59
N PHE A 57 24.48 -1.90 8.27
CA PHE A 57 24.27 -0.99 7.14
C PHE A 57 25.45 -0.98 6.14
N GLU A 58 26.45 -1.82 6.36
CA GLU A 58 27.57 -2.00 5.46
C GLU A 58 27.46 -3.38 4.81
N ASP A 59 27.71 -3.46 3.49
CA ASP A 59 27.75 -4.72 2.74
C ASP A 59 29.04 -5.49 3.10
N ASP A 60 28.98 -6.20 4.24
CA ASP A 60 30.13 -6.88 4.88
C ASP A 60 29.79 -8.34 5.21
N ILE A 61 30.40 -9.28 4.49
CA ILE A 61 30.22 -10.72 4.67
C ILE A 61 30.54 -11.23 6.09
N ASN A 62 31.32 -10.50 6.88
CA ASN A 62 31.64 -10.88 8.26
C ASN A 62 30.46 -10.64 9.22
N GLN A 63 29.49 -9.84 8.83
CA GLN A 63 28.31 -9.51 9.63
C GLN A 63 27.12 -10.46 9.36
N ILE A 64 27.22 -11.31 8.33
CA ILE A 64 26.20 -12.32 8.02
C ILE A 64 26.05 -13.29 9.21
N ASP A 65 24.81 -13.58 9.61
CA ASP A 65 24.56 -14.63 10.59
C ASP A 65 24.89 -16.00 10.00
N LYS A 66 26.02 -16.57 10.46
CA LYS A 66 26.50 -17.89 10.01
C LYS A 66 25.57 -19.06 10.38
N ALA A 67 24.66 -18.84 11.34
CA ALA A 67 23.66 -19.83 11.74
C ALA A 67 22.35 -19.69 10.94
N ALA A 68 22.25 -18.70 10.02
CA ALA A 68 21.07 -18.53 9.20
C ALA A 68 20.80 -19.75 8.33
N THR A 69 19.62 -20.33 8.50
CA THR A 69 19.17 -21.46 7.68
C THR A 69 18.48 -21.03 6.40
N VAL A 70 18.00 -19.80 6.37
CA VAL A 70 17.36 -19.16 5.19
C VAL A 70 17.86 -17.74 5.06
N VAL A 71 18.19 -17.33 3.85
CA VAL A 71 18.54 -15.95 3.47
C VAL A 71 17.47 -15.42 2.53
N VAL A 72 16.82 -14.33 2.92
CA VAL A 72 15.73 -13.73 2.14
C VAL A 72 16.20 -12.44 1.49
N TYR A 73 15.92 -12.27 0.20
CA TYR A 73 16.25 -11.04 -0.51
C TYR A 73 15.08 -10.53 -1.37
N THR A 74 15.18 -9.28 -1.82
CA THR A 74 14.23 -8.63 -2.73
C THR A 74 14.91 -8.31 -4.06
N PRO A 75 14.16 -8.27 -5.19
CA PRO A 75 14.70 -7.87 -6.50
C PRO A 75 15.37 -6.50 -6.54
N ALA A 76 15.10 -5.62 -5.57
CA ALA A 76 15.75 -4.31 -5.46
C ALA A 76 17.25 -4.37 -5.09
N ILE A 77 17.75 -5.53 -4.63
CA ILE A 77 19.16 -5.74 -4.30
C ILE A 77 19.96 -5.91 -5.59
N PRO A 78 21.02 -5.11 -5.79
CA PRO A 78 21.86 -5.22 -7.00
C PRO A 78 22.52 -6.60 -7.14
N ALA A 79 22.69 -7.07 -8.37
CA ALA A 79 23.39 -8.33 -8.65
C ALA A 79 24.86 -8.34 -8.17
N SER A 80 25.45 -7.15 -7.99
CA SER A 80 26.81 -6.98 -7.47
C SER A 80 26.95 -6.96 -5.95
N HIS A 81 25.84 -7.18 -5.19
CA HIS A 81 25.85 -7.16 -3.72
C HIS A 81 26.72 -8.30 -3.17
N TYR A 82 27.70 -7.97 -2.33
CA TYR A 82 28.71 -8.93 -1.84
C TYR A 82 28.10 -10.01 -0.96
N GLU A 83 27.28 -9.65 0.03
CA GLU A 83 26.65 -10.61 0.93
C GLU A 83 25.70 -11.55 0.19
N LEU A 84 24.90 -11.05 -0.77
CA LEU A 84 24.00 -11.89 -1.56
C LEU A 84 24.77 -12.93 -2.37
N ASN A 85 25.86 -12.52 -3.02
CA ASN A 85 26.70 -13.41 -3.79
C ASN A 85 27.43 -14.42 -2.88
N TYR A 86 27.99 -13.94 -1.76
CA TYR A 86 28.60 -14.83 -0.79
C TYR A 86 27.64 -15.92 -0.29
N CYS A 87 26.39 -15.55 0.06
CA CYS A 87 25.40 -16.53 0.49
C CYS A 87 25.08 -17.56 -0.59
N LYS A 88 24.96 -17.14 -1.86
CA LYS A 88 24.72 -18.05 -2.99
C LYS A 88 25.88 -19.04 -3.20
N ASP A 89 27.11 -18.53 -3.09
CA ASP A 89 28.33 -19.31 -3.37
C ASP A 89 28.71 -20.24 -2.22
N ASN A 90 28.23 -19.98 -0.98
CA ASN A 90 28.58 -20.74 0.21
C ASN A 90 27.44 -21.64 0.74
N GLY A 91 26.47 -21.98 -0.12
CA GLY A 91 25.48 -23.03 0.17
C GLY A 91 24.35 -22.63 1.13
N TYR A 92 24.13 -21.32 1.34
CA TYR A 92 22.93 -20.86 2.08
C TYR A 92 21.67 -21.10 1.24
N ASN A 93 20.55 -21.38 1.90
CA ASN A 93 19.25 -21.43 1.23
C ASN A 93 18.75 -20.00 0.94
N VAL A 94 19.11 -19.50 -0.25
CA VAL A 94 18.80 -18.12 -0.67
C VAL A 94 17.49 -18.09 -1.44
N VAL A 95 16.49 -17.38 -0.93
CA VAL A 95 15.13 -17.33 -1.46
C VAL A 95 14.64 -15.89 -1.63
N LYS A 96 13.71 -15.67 -2.55
CA LYS A 96 13.06 -14.36 -2.69
C LYS A 96 11.99 -14.13 -1.62
N ARG A 97 11.71 -12.87 -1.30
CA ARG A 97 10.59 -12.45 -0.45
C ARG A 97 9.27 -13.15 -0.84
N SER A 98 9.01 -13.24 -2.13
CA SER A 98 7.80 -13.88 -2.68
C SER A 98 7.71 -15.37 -2.41
N ASP A 99 8.84 -16.08 -2.29
CA ASP A 99 8.85 -17.51 -1.96
C ASP A 99 8.45 -17.73 -0.49
N VAL A 100 8.96 -16.87 0.39
CA VAL A 100 8.58 -16.91 1.82
C VAL A 100 7.10 -16.59 2.01
N LEU A 101 6.57 -15.59 1.30
CA LEU A 101 5.13 -15.30 1.33
C LEU A 101 4.30 -16.47 0.79
N ASN A 102 4.77 -17.17 -0.26
CA ASN A 102 4.12 -18.39 -0.72
C ASN A 102 4.03 -19.45 0.40
N TRP A 103 5.14 -19.74 1.07
CA TRP A 103 5.15 -20.71 2.16
C TRP A 103 4.16 -20.38 3.28
N ILE A 104 4.03 -19.07 3.61
CA ILE A 104 3.06 -18.60 4.62
C ILE A 104 1.63 -18.79 4.11
N THR A 105 1.33 -18.34 2.88
CA THR A 105 -0.03 -18.30 2.33
C THR A 105 -0.58 -19.67 1.98
N GLU A 106 0.28 -20.62 1.59
CA GLU A 106 -0.13 -22.02 1.36
C GLU A 106 -0.66 -22.67 2.63
N ASN A 107 -0.05 -22.37 3.78
CA ASN A 107 -0.33 -22.98 5.05
C ASN A 107 -1.34 -22.23 5.95
N ALA A 108 -1.93 -21.15 5.45
CA ALA A 108 -2.86 -20.30 6.19
C ALA A 108 -4.20 -20.14 5.45
N PHE A 109 -5.23 -19.69 6.15
CA PHE A 109 -6.39 -19.08 5.50
C PHE A 109 -6.00 -17.68 5.04
N THR A 110 -5.86 -17.50 3.73
CA THR A 110 -5.25 -16.30 3.15
C THR A 110 -6.27 -15.42 2.45
N ILE A 111 -6.25 -14.14 2.79
CA ILE A 111 -6.95 -13.05 2.13
C ILE A 111 -5.90 -12.21 1.42
N ALA A 112 -5.90 -12.19 0.09
CA ALA A 112 -4.90 -11.51 -0.71
C ALA A 112 -5.53 -10.46 -1.62
N ILE A 113 -5.04 -9.23 -1.53
CA ILE A 113 -5.58 -8.08 -2.26
C ILE A 113 -4.62 -7.69 -3.38
N ALA A 114 -5.04 -7.90 -4.63
CA ALA A 114 -4.33 -7.57 -5.85
C ALA A 114 -4.97 -6.39 -6.58
N GLY A 115 -4.27 -5.86 -7.57
CA GLY A 115 -4.74 -4.79 -8.46
C GLY A 115 -3.74 -3.65 -8.58
N THR A 116 -3.81 -2.90 -9.66
CA THR A 116 -2.87 -1.80 -9.94
C THR A 116 -2.98 -0.65 -8.93
N HIS A 117 -4.20 -0.38 -8.42
CA HIS A 117 -4.47 0.69 -7.46
C HIS A 117 -5.28 0.19 -6.26
N GLY A 118 -5.17 0.86 -5.11
CA GLY A 118 -5.99 0.59 -3.92
C GLY A 118 -5.53 -0.58 -3.04
N LYS A 119 -4.57 -1.40 -3.47
CA LYS A 119 -4.06 -2.57 -2.72
C LYS A 119 -3.78 -2.28 -1.24
N THR A 120 -2.86 -1.38 -0.96
CA THR A 120 -2.38 -1.09 0.40
C THR A 120 -3.49 -0.60 1.32
N THR A 121 -4.35 0.29 0.83
CA THR A 121 -5.47 0.82 1.63
C THR A 121 -6.50 -0.26 1.92
N THR A 122 -6.90 -1.04 0.91
CA THR A 122 -7.86 -2.13 1.07
C THR A 122 -7.32 -3.22 1.99
N THR A 123 -6.04 -3.62 1.82
CA THR A 123 -5.37 -4.60 2.70
C THR A 123 -5.33 -4.12 4.15
N SER A 124 -4.93 -2.86 4.36
CA SER A 124 -4.84 -2.27 5.71
C SER A 124 -6.21 -2.14 6.37
N MET A 125 -7.23 -1.72 5.62
CA MET A 125 -8.60 -1.60 6.12
C MET A 125 -9.19 -2.98 6.44
N THR A 126 -9.01 -3.98 5.57
CA THR A 126 -9.40 -5.37 5.83
C THR A 126 -8.75 -5.88 7.12
N ALA A 127 -7.45 -5.76 7.23
CA ALA A 127 -6.72 -6.21 8.41
C ALA A 127 -7.14 -5.47 9.69
N HIS A 128 -7.45 -4.16 9.58
CA HIS A 128 -8.00 -3.38 10.68
C HIS A 128 -9.37 -3.88 11.12
N ILE A 129 -10.29 -4.15 10.17
CA ILE A 129 -11.62 -4.70 10.49
C ILE A 129 -11.49 -6.04 11.20
N LEU A 130 -10.62 -6.94 10.71
CA LEU A 130 -10.40 -8.26 11.33
C LEU A 130 -9.83 -8.13 12.75
N ARG A 131 -8.90 -7.20 12.96
CA ARG A 131 -8.32 -6.95 14.29
C ARG A 131 -9.33 -6.31 15.23
N HIS A 132 -10.00 -5.26 14.81
CA HIS A 132 -10.95 -4.49 15.61
C HIS A 132 -12.17 -5.32 16.03
N SER A 133 -12.69 -6.14 15.13
CA SER A 133 -13.84 -7.02 15.40
C SER A 133 -13.53 -8.19 16.32
N GLY A 134 -12.25 -8.43 16.63
CA GLY A 134 -11.79 -9.61 17.37
C GLY A 134 -11.74 -10.89 16.53
N TYR A 135 -11.93 -10.82 15.21
CA TYR A 135 -11.75 -11.98 14.33
C TYR A 135 -10.29 -12.45 14.30
N GLY A 136 -9.34 -11.51 14.24
CA GLY A 136 -7.90 -11.74 14.29
C GLY A 136 -7.27 -12.16 12.97
N CYS A 137 -6.06 -11.67 12.70
CA CYS A 137 -5.25 -12.04 11.53
C CYS A 137 -3.78 -11.70 11.74
N ASN A 138 -2.90 -12.35 10.97
CA ASN A 138 -1.54 -11.94 10.71
C ASN A 138 -1.56 -11.01 9.50
N ALA A 139 -1.20 -9.74 9.66
CA ALA A 139 -1.32 -8.73 8.62
C ALA A 139 0.04 -8.35 8.06
N PHE A 140 0.22 -8.50 6.74
CA PHE A 140 1.40 -8.07 5.99
C PHE A 140 1.00 -6.89 5.09
N LEU A 141 1.35 -5.69 5.52
CA LEU A 141 0.88 -4.46 4.89
C LEU A 141 1.95 -3.81 4.03
N GLY A 142 1.55 -3.26 2.89
CA GLY A 142 2.41 -2.48 2.00
C GLY A 142 2.66 -1.04 2.49
N GLY A 143 2.26 -0.69 3.71
CA GLY A 143 2.47 0.60 4.35
C GLY A 143 2.27 0.55 5.85
N ILE A 144 2.62 1.61 6.55
CA ILE A 144 2.44 1.73 8.00
C ILE A 144 0.98 2.09 8.29
N ALA A 145 0.23 1.19 8.93
CA ALA A 145 -1.14 1.48 9.38
C ALA A 145 -1.11 2.55 10.49
N THR A 146 -1.80 3.67 10.29
CA THR A 146 -1.76 4.82 11.20
C THR A 146 -2.28 4.47 12.58
N ASN A 147 -3.35 3.66 12.67
CA ASN A 147 -3.91 3.19 13.94
C ASN A 147 -2.92 2.47 14.85
N TYR A 148 -1.90 1.83 14.28
CA TYR A 148 -1.02 0.91 15.00
C TYR A 148 0.46 1.26 14.92
N GLY A 149 0.84 2.21 14.05
CA GLY A 149 2.23 2.61 13.85
C GLY A 149 3.12 1.54 13.23
N THR A 150 2.56 0.48 12.64
CA THR A 150 3.30 -0.67 12.11
C THR A 150 2.74 -1.15 10.77
N ASN A 151 3.55 -1.92 10.03
CA ASN A 151 3.15 -2.61 8.80
C ASN A 151 2.91 -4.11 8.99
N PHE A 152 2.99 -4.58 10.24
CA PHE A 152 2.75 -5.98 10.59
C PHE A 152 2.18 -6.10 12.00
N TRP A 153 1.27 -7.03 12.19
CA TRP A 153 0.92 -7.59 13.51
C TRP A 153 0.59 -9.06 13.37
N SER A 154 0.77 -9.81 14.45
CA SER A 154 0.46 -11.24 14.52
C SER A 154 -0.77 -11.51 15.36
N HIS A 155 -1.35 -12.68 15.15
CA HIS A 155 -2.43 -13.24 15.93
C HIS A 155 -2.30 -14.77 15.95
N GLU A 156 -2.77 -15.45 17.01
CA GLU A 156 -2.73 -16.91 17.14
C GLU A 156 -3.56 -17.63 16.05
N LYS A 157 -4.61 -16.99 15.55
CA LYS A 157 -5.43 -17.51 14.46
C LYS A 157 -4.64 -17.51 13.16
N ASN A 158 -4.57 -18.67 12.51
CA ASN A 158 -3.83 -18.84 11.26
C ASN A 158 -4.57 -18.26 10.06
N VAL A 159 -4.89 -16.96 10.14
CA VAL A 159 -5.46 -16.15 9.08
C VAL A 159 -4.43 -15.11 8.66
N VAL A 160 -4.20 -14.98 7.36
CA VAL A 160 -3.24 -14.04 6.78
C VAL A 160 -3.95 -13.03 5.90
N VAL A 161 -3.68 -11.75 6.10
CA VAL A 161 -4.07 -10.67 5.18
C VAL A 161 -2.81 -10.12 4.55
N VAL A 162 -2.74 -10.14 3.22
CA VAL A 162 -1.53 -9.80 2.47
C VAL A 162 -1.83 -8.99 1.22
N GLU A 163 -0.94 -8.06 0.90
CA GLU A 163 -0.94 -7.37 -0.37
C GLU A 163 -0.33 -8.28 -1.45
N ALA A 164 -1.08 -8.54 -2.51
CA ALA A 164 -0.67 -9.35 -3.66
C ALA A 164 -0.12 -8.42 -4.75
N ASP A 165 1.21 -8.23 -4.72
CA ASP A 165 1.91 -7.30 -5.60
C ASP A 165 2.11 -7.93 -6.98
N GLU A 166 1.59 -7.28 -8.03
CA GLU A 166 1.73 -7.70 -9.41
C GLU A 166 3.11 -7.41 -10.00
N TYR A 167 3.87 -6.49 -9.39
CA TYR A 167 5.24 -6.22 -9.80
C TYR A 167 6.06 -7.53 -9.80
N ASP A 168 6.89 -7.75 -10.78
CA ASP A 168 7.67 -8.99 -11.02
C ASP A 168 6.84 -10.31 -11.01
N ARG A 169 5.51 -10.22 -11.18
CA ARG A 169 4.56 -11.36 -11.15
C ARG A 169 4.57 -12.13 -9.82
N SER A 170 5.00 -11.49 -8.72
CA SER A 170 5.15 -12.17 -7.43
C SER A 170 3.82 -12.65 -6.84
N PHE A 171 2.71 -11.97 -7.14
CA PHE A 171 1.37 -12.38 -6.72
C PHE A 171 0.95 -13.77 -7.23
N LEU A 172 1.52 -14.25 -8.34
CA LEU A 172 1.25 -15.60 -8.88
C LEU A 172 1.78 -16.73 -8.00
N LYS A 173 2.59 -16.42 -7.00
CA LYS A 173 3.06 -17.40 -6.01
C LYS A 173 2.10 -17.54 -4.82
N LEU A 174 1.18 -16.62 -4.61
CA LEU A 174 0.26 -16.66 -3.48
C LEU A 174 -0.86 -17.70 -3.70
N ALA A 175 -1.39 -18.24 -2.60
CA ALA A 175 -2.46 -19.23 -2.59
C ALA A 175 -3.66 -18.72 -1.72
N PRO A 176 -4.48 -17.78 -2.23
CA PRO A 176 -5.56 -17.17 -1.43
C PRO A 176 -6.79 -18.07 -1.30
N ASN A 177 -7.46 -17.99 -0.14
CA ASN A 177 -8.82 -18.45 0.05
C ASN A 177 -9.82 -17.36 -0.39
N VAL A 178 -9.48 -16.09 -0.14
CA VAL A 178 -10.23 -14.93 -0.62
C VAL A 178 -9.26 -14.05 -1.41
N ALA A 179 -9.51 -13.89 -2.69
CA ALA A 179 -8.79 -12.97 -3.56
C ALA A 179 -9.63 -11.73 -3.84
N VAL A 180 -9.00 -10.57 -3.77
CA VAL A 180 -9.64 -9.30 -4.18
C VAL A 180 -8.87 -8.72 -5.34
N ILE A 181 -9.56 -8.20 -6.35
CA ILE A 181 -8.98 -7.45 -7.47
C ILE A 181 -9.59 -6.06 -7.50
N THR A 182 -8.75 -5.06 -7.24
CA THR A 182 -9.18 -3.66 -7.08
C THR A 182 -9.19 -2.89 -8.40
N ALA A 183 -8.21 -3.14 -9.26
CA ALA A 183 -8.09 -2.55 -10.60
C ALA A 183 -7.13 -3.40 -11.44
N VAL A 184 -7.22 -3.30 -12.78
CA VAL A 184 -6.34 -3.99 -13.73
C VAL A 184 -5.89 -3.07 -14.86
N ASP A 185 -5.53 -1.84 -14.51
CA ASP A 185 -5.02 -0.88 -15.48
C ASP A 185 -3.65 -1.34 -16.01
N PRO A 186 -3.27 -0.99 -17.26
CA PRO A 186 -1.96 -1.31 -17.81
C PRO A 186 -0.85 -0.58 -17.03
N ASP A 187 -0.21 -1.28 -16.12
CA ASP A 187 0.94 -0.80 -15.35
C ASP A 187 2.11 -1.78 -15.48
N HIS A 188 3.31 -1.35 -15.13
CA HIS A 188 4.53 -2.17 -15.19
C HIS A 188 4.78 -2.81 -16.55
N LEU A 189 4.55 -2.06 -17.64
CA LEU A 189 4.75 -2.54 -19.02
C LEU A 189 6.21 -2.88 -19.33
N ASP A 190 7.16 -2.36 -18.56
CA ASP A 190 8.57 -2.76 -18.57
C ASP A 190 8.76 -4.23 -18.16
N ILE A 191 7.88 -4.78 -17.32
CA ILE A 191 7.89 -6.18 -16.87
C ILE A 191 6.97 -7.06 -17.72
N TYR A 192 5.80 -6.55 -18.09
CA TYR A 192 4.77 -7.33 -18.78
C TYR A 192 4.87 -7.26 -20.30
N GLY A 193 5.42 -6.20 -20.85
CA GLY A 193 5.52 -5.94 -22.29
C GLY A 193 4.26 -5.33 -22.89
N THR A 194 3.08 -5.91 -22.65
CA THR A 194 1.80 -5.41 -23.19
C THR A 194 0.67 -5.41 -22.15
N ALA A 195 -0.38 -4.63 -22.42
CA ALA A 195 -1.58 -4.59 -21.59
C ALA A 195 -2.27 -5.96 -21.50
N GLU A 196 -2.29 -6.72 -22.60
CA GLU A 196 -2.89 -8.06 -22.65
C GLU A 196 -2.17 -9.05 -21.72
N GLU A 197 -0.84 -8.95 -21.60
CA GLU A 197 -0.06 -9.79 -20.68
C GLU A 197 -0.33 -9.40 -19.20
N VAL A 198 -0.64 -8.13 -18.90
CA VAL A 198 -1.14 -7.72 -17.57
C VAL A 198 -2.46 -8.41 -17.27
N LEU A 199 -3.46 -8.28 -18.15
CA LEU A 199 -4.79 -8.90 -18.00
C LEU A 199 -4.70 -10.41 -17.84
N LYS A 200 -3.85 -11.06 -18.64
CA LYS A 200 -3.60 -12.51 -18.57
C LYS A 200 -2.99 -12.92 -17.23
N ALA A 201 -2.07 -12.13 -16.68
CA ALA A 201 -1.49 -12.41 -15.38
C ALA A 201 -2.52 -12.30 -14.24
N PHE A 202 -3.44 -11.34 -14.29
CA PHE A 202 -4.55 -11.29 -13.35
C PHE A 202 -5.49 -12.51 -13.49
N GLY A 203 -5.73 -12.99 -14.72
CA GLY A 203 -6.41 -14.26 -14.95
C GLY A 203 -5.70 -15.43 -14.28
N GLN A 204 -4.40 -15.57 -14.51
CA GLN A 204 -3.57 -16.59 -13.86
C GLN A 204 -3.56 -16.47 -12.31
N TYR A 205 -3.64 -15.25 -11.79
CA TYR A 205 -3.77 -15.05 -10.34
C TYR A 205 -5.08 -15.61 -9.80
N THR A 206 -6.20 -15.48 -10.53
CA THR A 206 -7.46 -16.08 -10.10
C THR A 206 -7.41 -17.61 -10.09
N ASP A 207 -6.53 -18.25 -10.89
CA ASP A 207 -6.32 -19.71 -10.86
C ASP A 207 -5.59 -20.17 -9.58
N LYS A 208 -4.94 -19.25 -8.85
CA LYS A 208 -4.29 -19.54 -7.57
C LYS A 208 -5.25 -19.57 -6.39
N ILE A 209 -6.50 -19.17 -6.57
CA ILE A 209 -7.53 -19.24 -5.53
C ILE A 209 -7.77 -20.70 -5.18
N LYS A 210 -7.66 -21.03 -3.89
CA LYS A 210 -7.90 -22.39 -3.37
C LYS A 210 -9.32 -22.87 -3.70
N SER A 211 -9.52 -24.17 -3.80
CA SER A 211 -10.83 -24.76 -4.06
C SER A 211 -11.88 -24.26 -3.05
N ASN A 212 -13.08 -23.93 -3.51
CA ASN A 212 -14.16 -23.31 -2.75
C ASN A 212 -13.77 -21.93 -2.17
N GLY A 213 -12.79 -21.27 -2.77
CA GLY A 213 -12.41 -19.91 -2.41
C GLY A 213 -13.32 -18.86 -3.04
N VAL A 214 -13.08 -17.61 -2.69
CA VAL A 214 -13.90 -16.46 -3.08
C VAL A 214 -13.06 -15.49 -3.89
N LEU A 215 -13.61 -15.03 -5.02
CA LEU A 215 -13.11 -13.88 -5.77
C LEU A 215 -14.05 -12.70 -5.54
N ILE A 216 -13.51 -11.56 -5.11
CA ILE A 216 -14.21 -10.29 -5.01
C ILE A 216 -13.51 -9.31 -5.95
N GLN A 217 -14.16 -8.89 -7.03
CA GLN A 217 -13.54 -7.99 -8.00
C GLN A 217 -14.34 -6.69 -8.17
N LYS A 218 -13.63 -5.63 -8.52
CA LYS A 218 -14.30 -4.38 -8.88
C LYS A 218 -15.21 -4.60 -10.07
N TYR A 219 -16.44 -4.08 -10.01
CA TYR A 219 -17.41 -4.16 -11.09
C TYR A 219 -16.89 -3.42 -12.34
N GLY A 220 -17.11 -4.03 -13.51
CA GLY A 220 -16.64 -3.49 -14.77
C GLY A 220 -15.16 -3.76 -15.08
N THR A 221 -14.45 -4.50 -14.22
CA THR A 221 -13.08 -4.94 -14.52
C THR A 221 -13.14 -6.19 -15.40
N GLU A 222 -12.57 -6.10 -16.60
CA GLU A 222 -12.58 -7.18 -17.60
C GLU A 222 -11.20 -7.79 -17.77
N PHE A 223 -11.08 -9.07 -17.48
CA PHE A 223 -9.90 -9.90 -17.74
C PHE A 223 -10.31 -11.38 -17.79
N PRO A 224 -9.50 -12.29 -18.34
CA PRO A 224 -9.82 -13.71 -18.38
C PRO A 224 -9.99 -14.29 -16.97
N ILE A 225 -11.17 -14.79 -16.63
CA ILE A 225 -11.46 -15.38 -15.30
C ILE A 225 -11.90 -16.82 -15.46
N ASN A 226 -11.26 -17.71 -14.71
CA ASN A 226 -11.78 -19.05 -14.48
C ASN A 226 -12.65 -19.05 -13.20
N THR A 227 -13.94 -19.25 -13.35
CA THR A 227 -14.91 -19.24 -12.25
C THR A 227 -15.19 -20.62 -11.67
N ALA A 228 -14.59 -21.68 -12.21
CA ALA A 228 -14.81 -23.04 -11.73
C ALA A 228 -14.40 -23.21 -10.26
N ASN A 229 -15.29 -23.79 -9.45
CA ASN A 229 -15.09 -24.06 -8.03
C ASN A 229 -14.78 -22.83 -7.15
N LYS A 230 -15.31 -21.65 -7.53
CA LYS A 230 -15.15 -20.38 -6.80
C LYS A 230 -16.47 -19.65 -6.72
N GLU A 231 -16.71 -18.94 -5.63
CA GLU A 231 -17.74 -17.93 -5.56
C GLU A 231 -17.17 -16.61 -6.09
N VAL A 232 -17.92 -15.91 -6.95
CA VAL A 232 -17.49 -14.65 -7.54
C VAL A 232 -18.49 -13.56 -7.17
N PHE A 233 -17.97 -12.52 -6.54
CA PHE A 233 -18.71 -11.31 -6.20
C PHE A 233 -18.07 -10.10 -6.85
N THR A 234 -18.90 -9.08 -7.08
CA THR A 234 -18.42 -7.77 -7.56
C THR A 234 -18.67 -6.71 -6.52
N TYR A 235 -17.84 -5.68 -6.50
CA TYR A 235 -18.06 -4.52 -5.67
C TYR A 235 -17.88 -3.22 -6.46
N ALA A 236 -18.56 -2.16 -6.05
CA ALA A 236 -18.46 -0.87 -6.71
C ALA A 236 -18.90 0.29 -5.80
N TYR A 237 -18.47 1.48 -6.20
CA TYR A 237 -19.07 2.72 -5.77
C TYR A 237 -20.30 3.03 -6.62
N LYS A 238 -21.50 3.07 -5.97
CA LYS A 238 -22.78 3.47 -6.60
C LYS A 238 -23.23 2.69 -7.85
N GLU A 239 -22.79 1.45 -8.06
CA GLU A 239 -23.29 0.61 -9.18
C GLU A 239 -24.21 -0.49 -8.65
N PRO A 240 -25.54 -0.35 -8.79
CA PRO A 240 -26.50 -1.28 -8.20
C PRO A 240 -26.42 -2.72 -8.75
N LYS A 241 -25.76 -2.93 -9.88
CA LYS A 241 -25.56 -4.27 -10.45
C LYS A 241 -24.42 -5.03 -9.76
N ALA A 242 -23.56 -4.33 -9.00
CA ALA A 242 -22.53 -4.98 -8.22
C ALA A 242 -23.12 -5.70 -7.01
N SER A 243 -22.53 -6.83 -6.63
CA SER A 243 -22.95 -7.62 -5.45
C SER A 243 -22.87 -6.81 -4.15
N PHE A 244 -21.85 -5.96 -4.04
CA PHE A 244 -21.65 -5.02 -2.95
C PHE A 244 -21.52 -3.62 -3.53
N HIS A 245 -22.39 -2.70 -3.13
CA HIS A 245 -22.29 -1.32 -3.61
C HIS A 245 -22.76 -0.31 -2.57
N THR A 246 -22.25 0.91 -2.68
CA THR A 246 -22.67 1.99 -1.79
C THR A 246 -23.94 2.67 -2.31
N SER A 247 -24.79 3.11 -1.40
CA SER A 247 -25.93 3.95 -1.65
C SER A 247 -25.99 5.08 -0.62
N ASP A 248 -26.85 6.08 -0.85
CA ASP A 248 -27.12 7.22 0.05
C ASP A 248 -25.83 7.93 0.58
N LEU A 249 -24.81 8.08 -0.27
CA LEU A 249 -23.56 8.73 0.12
C LEU A 249 -23.77 10.24 0.38
N LYS A 250 -23.34 10.66 1.56
CA LYS A 250 -23.33 12.04 2.03
C LYS A 250 -21.95 12.40 2.55
N VAL A 251 -21.63 13.70 2.54
CA VAL A 251 -20.47 14.25 3.24
C VAL A 251 -20.98 14.99 4.48
N ILE A 252 -20.53 14.57 5.65
CA ILE A 252 -20.91 15.13 6.94
C ILE A 252 -19.64 15.37 7.76
N ASP A 253 -19.39 16.61 8.15
CA ASP A 253 -18.25 17.00 8.99
C ASP A 253 -16.88 16.50 8.50
N GLY A 254 -16.66 16.56 7.16
CA GLY A 254 -15.41 16.11 6.54
C GLY A 254 -15.20 14.59 6.60
N SER A 255 -16.30 13.83 6.63
CA SER A 255 -16.33 12.36 6.57
C SER A 255 -17.39 11.92 5.57
N TYR A 256 -17.25 10.72 5.03
CA TYR A 256 -18.31 10.09 4.22
C TYR A 256 -19.24 9.28 5.11
N GLN A 257 -20.54 9.42 4.89
CA GLN A 257 -21.58 8.55 5.44
C GLN A 257 -22.33 7.91 4.28
N PHE A 258 -22.51 6.59 4.30
CA PHE A 258 -23.18 5.84 3.24
C PHE A 258 -23.80 4.56 3.77
N ASP A 259 -24.67 3.96 2.98
CA ASP A 259 -25.17 2.61 3.18
C ASP A 259 -24.43 1.62 2.28
N LEU A 260 -24.12 0.42 2.78
CA LEU A 260 -23.58 -0.68 1.99
C LEU A 260 -24.69 -1.69 1.70
N VAL A 261 -25.08 -1.80 0.43
CA VAL A 261 -25.99 -2.85 -0.05
C VAL A 261 -25.17 -4.10 -0.35
N HIS A 262 -25.63 -5.26 0.12
CA HIS A 262 -24.98 -6.54 -0.09
C HIS A 262 -26.01 -7.66 -0.31
N PRO A 263 -25.60 -8.88 -0.77
CA PRO A 263 -26.56 -9.95 -1.14
C PRO A 263 -27.52 -10.39 -0.05
N LYS A 264 -27.24 -10.12 1.22
CA LYS A 264 -28.06 -10.53 2.37
C LYS A 264 -28.79 -9.39 3.07
N GLY A 265 -28.60 -8.13 2.65
CA GLY A 265 -29.21 -6.98 3.29
C GLY A 265 -28.52 -5.65 3.03
N ILE A 266 -28.65 -4.73 3.97
CA ILE A 266 -28.08 -3.39 3.91
C ILE A 266 -27.45 -3.05 5.25
N VAL A 267 -26.16 -2.70 5.26
CA VAL A 267 -25.48 -2.11 6.41
C VAL A 267 -25.67 -0.60 6.36
N ASN A 268 -26.53 -0.07 7.21
CA ASN A 268 -26.90 1.35 7.18
C ASN A 268 -25.91 2.23 7.95
N ASN A 269 -25.75 3.48 7.48
CA ASN A 269 -25.03 4.55 8.18
C ASN A 269 -23.57 4.15 8.49
N VAL A 270 -22.84 3.68 7.50
CA VAL A 270 -21.39 3.47 7.60
C VAL A 270 -20.69 4.81 7.53
N VAL A 271 -19.77 5.07 8.45
CA VAL A 271 -18.97 6.29 8.50
C VAL A 271 -17.54 5.96 8.11
N LEU A 272 -16.99 6.68 7.13
CA LEU A 272 -15.58 6.59 6.73
C LEU A 272 -14.89 7.95 6.95
N ASN A 273 -13.91 7.96 7.84
CA ASN A 273 -13.12 9.14 8.18
C ASN A 273 -11.89 9.33 7.29
N MET A 274 -11.98 8.96 6.03
CA MET A 274 -10.95 9.15 5.00
C MET A 274 -11.54 9.88 3.81
N GLY A 275 -10.72 10.73 3.16
CA GLY A 275 -11.12 11.42 1.94
C GLY A 275 -10.91 10.58 0.68
N GLY A 276 -11.57 11.01 -0.39
CA GLY A 276 -11.51 10.39 -1.72
C GLY A 276 -12.54 9.29 -1.92
N LEU A 277 -13.32 9.41 -3.00
CA LEU A 277 -14.36 8.41 -3.34
C LEU A 277 -13.77 7.02 -3.60
N HIS A 278 -12.52 6.95 -4.08
CA HIS A 278 -11.77 5.69 -4.19
C HIS A 278 -11.58 4.99 -2.85
N ASN A 279 -11.52 5.74 -1.71
CA ASN A 279 -11.45 5.14 -0.39
C ASN A 279 -12.82 4.63 0.11
N VAL A 280 -13.92 5.21 -0.36
CA VAL A 280 -15.26 4.62 -0.19
C VAL A 280 -15.34 3.27 -0.92
N GLU A 281 -14.80 3.18 -2.13
CA GLU A 281 -14.74 1.94 -2.91
C GLU A 281 -13.81 0.90 -2.25
N ASN A 282 -12.63 1.32 -1.75
CA ASN A 282 -11.74 0.44 -0.98
C ASN A 282 -12.42 -0.08 0.31
N ALA A 283 -13.21 0.77 0.99
CA ALA A 283 -14.00 0.37 2.15
C ALA A 283 -15.08 -0.65 1.78
N THR A 284 -15.75 -0.45 0.63
CA THR A 284 -16.73 -1.42 0.11
C THR A 284 -16.10 -2.80 -0.09
N ALA A 285 -14.91 -2.89 -0.68
CA ALA A 285 -14.17 -4.13 -0.83
C ALA A 285 -13.80 -4.77 0.52
N ALA A 286 -13.27 -3.99 1.45
CA ALA A 286 -12.89 -4.48 2.78
C ALA A 286 -14.10 -4.97 3.60
N MET A 287 -15.22 -4.26 3.53
CA MET A 287 -16.48 -4.67 4.15
C MET A 287 -17.05 -5.94 3.51
N ALA A 288 -16.96 -6.06 2.16
CA ALA A 288 -17.39 -7.27 1.44
C ALA A 288 -16.61 -8.50 1.96
N ILE A 289 -15.29 -8.41 2.14
CA ILE A 289 -14.48 -9.48 2.74
C ILE A 289 -15.00 -9.82 4.15
N ALA A 290 -15.19 -8.81 4.99
CA ALA A 290 -15.61 -9.00 6.37
C ALA A 290 -16.99 -9.68 6.47
N LEU A 291 -17.94 -9.29 5.62
CA LEU A 291 -19.27 -9.90 5.54
C LEU A 291 -19.19 -11.36 5.06
N GLN A 292 -18.31 -11.68 4.08
CA GLN A 292 -18.08 -13.06 3.64
C GLN A 292 -17.47 -13.93 4.75
N LEU A 293 -16.70 -13.35 5.65
CA LEU A 293 -16.16 -14.03 6.84
C LEU A 293 -17.18 -14.14 7.99
N GLY A 294 -18.40 -13.61 7.84
CA GLY A 294 -19.45 -13.66 8.86
C GLY A 294 -19.21 -12.72 10.03
N ILE A 295 -18.45 -11.66 9.86
CA ILE A 295 -18.24 -10.64 10.91
C ILE A 295 -19.53 -9.82 11.07
N ASP A 296 -19.89 -9.53 12.32
CA ASP A 296 -21.08 -8.76 12.67
C ASP A 296 -21.03 -7.34 12.06
N GLU A 297 -22.16 -6.89 11.50
CA GLU A 297 -22.26 -5.61 10.79
C GLU A 297 -21.94 -4.40 11.67
N ASN A 298 -22.31 -4.39 12.95
CA ASN A 298 -21.99 -3.29 13.84
C ASN A 298 -20.49 -3.21 14.12
N LYS A 299 -19.82 -4.36 14.30
CA LYS A 299 -18.38 -4.42 14.45
C LYS A 299 -17.65 -3.94 13.19
N ILE A 300 -18.18 -4.26 12.00
CA ILE A 300 -17.65 -3.74 10.73
C ILE A 300 -17.78 -2.22 10.67
N LYS A 301 -18.95 -1.66 11.01
CA LYS A 301 -19.19 -0.21 11.06
C LYS A 301 -18.24 0.50 12.01
N GLU A 302 -18.10 0.00 13.23
CA GLU A 302 -17.20 0.55 14.25
C GLU A 302 -15.74 0.53 13.76
N ALA A 303 -15.31 -0.57 13.14
CA ALA A 303 -13.99 -0.69 12.59
C ALA A 303 -13.74 0.30 11.44
N VAL A 304 -14.65 0.42 10.48
CA VAL A 304 -14.52 1.38 9.38
C VAL A 304 -14.47 2.81 9.89
N ALA A 305 -15.32 3.16 10.88
CA ALA A 305 -15.34 4.49 11.48
C ALA A 305 -14.05 4.83 12.26
N SER A 306 -13.39 3.83 12.85
CA SER A 306 -12.13 3.99 13.60
C SER A 306 -10.87 3.89 12.75
N PHE A 307 -10.98 3.54 11.48
CA PHE A 307 -9.82 3.41 10.60
C PHE A 307 -9.20 4.78 10.26
N GLN A 308 -7.92 4.94 10.57
CA GLN A 308 -7.17 6.19 10.38
C GLN A 308 -6.29 6.19 9.10
N GLY A 309 -6.41 5.16 8.28
CA GLY A 309 -5.65 5.05 7.04
C GLY A 309 -4.24 4.49 7.18
N VAL A 310 -3.45 4.75 6.16
CA VAL A 310 -2.05 4.37 6.04
C VAL A 310 -1.21 5.64 5.96
N LYS A 311 -0.06 5.67 6.61
CA LYS A 311 0.84 6.82 6.54
C LYS A 311 1.10 7.23 5.09
N ARG A 312 1.03 8.52 4.83
CA ARG A 312 1.19 9.13 3.49
C ARG A 312 0.17 8.64 2.44
N ARG A 313 -1.05 8.25 2.85
CA ARG A 313 -2.16 7.94 1.93
C ARG A 313 -3.42 8.63 2.45
N PHE A 314 -3.66 9.86 2.00
CA PHE A 314 -4.69 10.75 2.52
C PHE A 314 -4.67 10.83 4.06
N GLU A 315 -3.46 10.91 4.62
CA GLU A 315 -3.25 10.89 6.07
C GLU A 315 -3.56 12.26 6.69
N PHE A 316 -4.54 12.33 7.57
CA PHE A 316 -4.80 13.53 8.34
C PHE A 316 -3.72 13.73 9.41
N LYS A 317 -2.81 14.69 9.21
CA LYS A 317 -1.83 15.12 10.21
C LYS A 317 -2.42 16.09 11.21
N ILE A 318 -3.32 16.96 10.73
CA ILE A 318 -4.08 17.90 11.55
C ILE A 318 -5.50 17.88 11.03
N LYS A 319 -6.48 17.72 11.93
CA LYS A 319 -7.91 17.88 11.64
C LYS A 319 -8.54 18.63 12.80
N THR A 320 -8.73 19.95 12.63
CA THR A 320 -9.39 20.85 13.58
C THR A 320 -10.49 21.62 12.86
N ALA A 321 -11.33 22.34 13.59
CA ALA A 321 -12.39 23.16 13.00
C ALA A 321 -11.88 24.22 11.99
N ASN A 322 -10.64 24.72 12.19
CA ASN A 322 -10.12 25.85 11.41
C ASN A 322 -8.94 25.48 10.49
N LYS A 323 -8.39 24.25 10.62
CA LYS A 323 -7.20 23.83 9.90
C LYS A 323 -7.17 22.33 9.66
N VAL A 324 -6.94 21.96 8.43
CA VAL A 324 -6.73 20.58 8.00
C VAL A 324 -5.39 20.48 7.29
N LEU A 325 -4.57 19.49 7.67
CA LEU A 325 -3.34 19.13 6.99
C LEU A 325 -3.40 17.65 6.60
N ILE A 326 -3.28 17.38 5.31
CA ILE A 326 -3.29 16.04 4.73
C ILE A 326 -1.91 15.77 4.13
N ASP A 327 -1.33 14.61 4.44
CA ASP A 327 -0.09 14.11 3.86
C ASP A 327 -0.40 12.93 2.94
N ASP A 328 0.06 13.02 1.69
CA ASP A 328 -0.15 11.96 0.69
C ASP A 328 1.14 11.71 -0.11
N TYR A 329 1.33 10.48 -0.55
CA TYR A 329 2.48 10.08 -1.34
C TYR A 329 2.25 10.24 -2.86
N ALA A 330 1.17 10.86 -3.26
CA ALA A 330 0.83 11.10 -4.67
C ALA A 330 2.00 11.75 -5.40
N HIS A 331 2.48 11.10 -6.45
CA HIS A 331 3.65 11.52 -7.22
C HIS A 331 3.46 11.31 -8.73
N HIS A 332 2.26 10.96 -9.16
CA HIS A 332 1.79 10.87 -10.54
C HIS A 332 0.59 11.80 -10.73
N PRO A 333 0.35 12.38 -11.93
CA PRO A 333 -0.78 13.27 -12.17
C PRO A 333 -2.14 12.70 -11.76
N GLU A 334 -2.41 11.42 -12.05
CA GLU A 334 -3.66 10.76 -11.69
C GLU A 334 -3.85 10.63 -10.17
N GLU A 335 -2.79 10.28 -9.45
CA GLU A 335 -2.81 10.21 -7.99
C GLU A 335 -3.07 11.58 -7.36
N LEU A 336 -2.40 12.62 -7.88
CA LEU A 336 -2.63 14.01 -7.46
C LEU A 336 -4.06 14.46 -7.77
N ASN A 337 -4.62 14.06 -8.92
CA ASN A 337 -6.00 14.37 -9.25
C ASN A 337 -6.97 13.71 -8.26
N ALA A 338 -6.74 12.46 -7.91
CA ALA A 338 -7.52 11.74 -6.91
C ALA A 338 -7.44 12.42 -5.53
N LEU A 339 -6.24 12.84 -5.11
CA LEU A 339 -6.01 13.57 -3.86
C LEU A 339 -6.76 14.91 -3.86
N ILE A 340 -6.52 15.76 -4.85
CA ILE A 340 -7.11 17.10 -4.95
C ILE A 340 -8.65 17.01 -5.03
N SER A 341 -9.17 16.08 -5.84
CA SER A 341 -10.61 15.86 -5.96
C SER A 341 -11.21 15.35 -4.64
N GLY A 342 -10.50 14.48 -3.94
CA GLY A 342 -10.90 13.98 -2.62
C GLY A 342 -10.96 15.09 -1.56
N VAL A 343 -9.92 15.93 -1.52
CA VAL A 343 -9.89 17.10 -0.60
C VAL A 343 -11.02 18.07 -0.94
N ARG A 344 -11.22 18.40 -2.22
CA ARG A 344 -12.26 19.32 -2.67
C ARG A 344 -13.68 18.78 -2.39
N SER A 345 -13.87 17.46 -2.47
CA SER A 345 -15.13 16.80 -2.12
C SER A 345 -15.49 16.93 -0.63
N LEU A 346 -14.49 16.85 0.26
CA LEU A 346 -14.71 16.99 1.71
C LEU A 346 -14.78 18.45 2.16
N TYR A 347 -14.05 19.33 1.47
CA TYR A 347 -13.89 20.74 1.83
C TYR A 347 -14.12 21.64 0.60
N PRO A 348 -15.38 21.72 0.09
CA PRO A 348 -15.66 22.39 -1.19
C PRO A 348 -15.43 23.91 -1.17
N ASN A 349 -15.59 24.53 -0.02
CA ASN A 349 -15.53 25.98 0.16
C ASN A 349 -14.22 26.48 0.78
N GLU A 350 -13.35 25.56 1.21
CA GLU A 350 -12.12 25.91 1.90
C GLU A 350 -10.99 26.22 0.93
N LYS A 351 -10.11 27.16 1.33
CA LYS A 351 -8.90 27.44 0.56
C LYS A 351 -7.93 26.27 0.60
N MET A 352 -7.59 25.75 -0.56
CA MET A 352 -6.62 24.65 -0.72
C MET A 352 -5.23 25.19 -1.05
N VAL A 353 -4.27 24.98 -0.15
CA VAL A 353 -2.85 25.23 -0.39
C VAL A 353 -2.16 23.88 -0.61
N LEU A 354 -1.63 23.67 -1.81
CA LEU A 354 -0.96 22.42 -2.18
C LEU A 354 0.56 22.60 -2.14
N VAL A 355 1.23 21.78 -1.33
CA VAL A 355 2.70 21.69 -1.32
C VAL A 355 3.10 20.40 -2.03
N PHE A 356 3.83 20.51 -3.14
CA PHE A 356 4.20 19.37 -3.97
C PHE A 356 5.71 19.27 -4.19
N GLN A 357 6.29 18.11 -3.96
CA GLN A 357 7.65 17.77 -4.32
C GLN A 357 7.63 16.83 -5.52
N PRO A 358 8.00 17.26 -6.72
CA PRO A 358 8.14 16.37 -7.86
C PRO A 358 9.18 15.28 -7.57
N HIS A 359 8.92 14.07 -8.03
CA HIS A 359 9.77 12.90 -7.81
C HIS A 359 10.29 12.39 -9.15
N LEU A 360 11.62 12.30 -9.30
CA LEU A 360 12.37 11.98 -10.51
C LEU A 360 12.35 13.10 -11.58
N TYR A 361 13.51 13.33 -12.18
CA TYR A 361 13.64 14.30 -13.29
C TYR A 361 12.92 13.81 -14.54
N SER A 362 13.11 12.51 -14.90
CA SER A 362 12.46 11.89 -16.05
C SER A 362 10.92 12.02 -15.96
N ARG A 363 10.33 11.60 -14.86
CA ARG A 363 8.88 11.69 -14.67
C ARG A 363 8.37 13.12 -14.70
N THR A 364 9.10 14.07 -14.09
CA THR A 364 8.73 15.48 -14.09
C THR A 364 8.70 16.04 -15.52
N GLN A 365 9.64 15.63 -16.36
CA GLN A 365 9.70 16.00 -17.77
C GLN A 365 8.57 15.35 -18.57
N ASP A 366 8.43 14.03 -18.49
CA ASP A 366 7.50 13.24 -19.30
C ASP A 366 6.04 13.55 -18.98
N GLN A 367 5.74 13.82 -17.70
CA GLN A 367 4.39 14.07 -17.19
C GLN A 367 4.10 15.56 -16.94
N ALA A 368 4.95 16.47 -17.43
CA ALA A 368 4.86 17.91 -17.15
C ALA A 368 3.47 18.48 -17.44
N ALA A 369 2.87 18.14 -18.59
CA ALA A 369 1.54 18.61 -18.98
C ALA A 369 0.45 18.20 -17.99
N GLY A 370 0.45 16.93 -17.57
CA GLY A 370 -0.49 16.41 -16.58
C GLY A 370 -0.30 17.06 -15.21
N PHE A 371 0.94 17.22 -14.75
CA PHE A 371 1.21 17.95 -13.50
C PHE A 371 0.71 19.39 -13.53
N ILE A 372 0.97 20.13 -14.62
CA ILE A 372 0.53 21.52 -14.79
C ILE A 372 -1.00 21.62 -14.71
N GLU A 373 -1.72 20.76 -15.44
CA GLU A 373 -3.17 20.72 -15.43
C GLU A 373 -3.73 20.46 -14.03
N ILE A 374 -3.24 19.40 -13.38
CA ILE A 374 -3.80 18.96 -12.10
C ILE A 374 -3.45 19.91 -10.95
N LEU A 375 -2.20 20.36 -10.86
CA LEU A 375 -1.76 21.30 -9.83
C LEU A 375 -2.49 22.64 -9.96
N SER A 376 -2.89 23.04 -11.18
CA SER A 376 -3.67 24.26 -11.42
C SER A 376 -5.10 24.24 -10.85
N LYS A 377 -5.58 23.10 -10.33
CA LYS A 377 -6.88 22.98 -9.65
C LYS A 377 -6.85 23.46 -8.18
N ALA A 378 -5.67 23.67 -7.60
CA ALA A 378 -5.53 24.22 -6.26
C ALA A 378 -5.65 25.76 -6.25
N ASP A 379 -5.94 26.35 -5.08
CA ASP A 379 -6.02 27.81 -4.95
C ASP A 379 -4.64 28.47 -4.79
N GLU A 380 -3.70 27.72 -4.23
CA GLU A 380 -2.29 28.12 -4.07
C GLU A 380 -1.39 26.90 -4.21
N VAL A 381 -0.25 27.05 -4.93
CA VAL A 381 0.71 25.96 -5.14
C VAL A 381 2.11 26.38 -4.69
N ILE A 382 2.72 25.53 -3.87
CA ILE A 382 4.12 25.63 -3.44
C ILE A 382 4.86 24.41 -3.96
N LEU A 383 5.79 24.59 -4.89
CA LEU A 383 6.65 23.52 -5.38
C LEU A 383 7.93 23.44 -4.56
N LEU A 384 8.36 22.22 -4.28
CA LEU A 384 9.69 21.93 -3.73
C LEU A 384 10.65 21.53 -4.87
N PRO A 385 11.98 21.62 -4.68
CA PRO A 385 12.94 21.06 -5.62
C PRO A 385 12.67 19.58 -5.90
N ILE A 386 12.90 19.14 -7.13
CA ILE A 386 12.73 17.76 -7.54
C ILE A 386 13.52 16.83 -6.62
N TYR A 387 12.89 15.76 -6.11
CA TYR A 387 13.59 14.69 -5.41
C TYR A 387 14.17 13.70 -6.44
N PRO A 388 15.51 13.60 -6.54
CA PRO A 388 16.14 12.88 -7.63
C PRO A 388 16.09 11.34 -7.48
N ALA A 389 15.92 10.83 -6.25
CA ALA A 389 16.07 9.43 -5.90
C ALA A 389 17.40 8.83 -6.44
N ARG A 390 17.36 8.12 -7.57
CA ARG A 390 18.54 7.49 -8.19
C ARG A 390 18.98 8.16 -9.49
N GLU A 391 18.26 9.19 -9.94
CA GLU A 391 18.53 9.88 -11.19
C GLU A 391 19.55 10.99 -11.02
N LEU A 392 20.33 11.22 -12.07
CA LEU A 392 21.14 12.42 -12.21
C LEU A 392 20.26 13.56 -12.72
N PRO A 393 20.58 14.84 -12.41
CA PRO A 393 19.87 15.98 -12.94
C PRO A 393 19.85 15.99 -14.48
N ILE A 394 18.66 16.20 -15.05
CA ILE A 394 18.49 16.37 -16.50
C ILE A 394 18.59 17.88 -16.81
N PRO A 395 19.48 18.30 -17.73
CA PRO A 395 19.60 19.70 -18.10
C PRO A 395 18.27 20.33 -18.51
N GLY A 396 17.94 21.50 -17.93
CA GLY A 396 16.70 22.22 -18.21
C GLY A 396 15.45 21.67 -17.48
N VAL A 397 15.56 20.62 -16.68
CA VAL A 397 14.43 20.05 -15.91
C VAL A 397 14.54 20.47 -14.46
N SER A 398 13.62 21.31 -14.02
CA SER A 398 13.45 21.75 -12.63
C SER A 398 11.97 21.90 -12.29
N SER A 399 11.63 22.19 -11.05
CA SER A 399 10.25 22.47 -10.65
C SER A 399 9.71 23.75 -11.33
N ASP A 400 10.59 24.66 -11.77
CA ASP A 400 10.20 25.90 -12.45
C ASP A 400 9.50 25.62 -13.78
N ILE A 401 9.85 24.57 -14.53
CA ILE A 401 9.17 24.22 -15.79
C ILE A 401 7.67 23.94 -15.62
N LEU A 402 7.27 23.50 -14.43
CA LEU A 402 5.86 23.32 -14.07
C LEU A 402 5.24 24.66 -13.67
N LEU A 403 5.95 25.42 -12.81
CA LEU A 403 5.46 26.67 -12.25
C LEU A 403 5.09 27.68 -13.34
N ASP A 404 5.96 27.88 -14.33
CA ASP A 404 5.80 28.90 -15.37
C ASP A 404 4.53 28.72 -16.19
N LYS A 405 4.09 27.49 -16.38
CA LYS A 405 2.93 27.14 -17.22
C LYS A 405 1.62 26.94 -16.45
N MET A 406 1.66 26.93 -15.11
CA MET A 406 0.43 26.81 -14.31
C MET A 406 -0.42 28.08 -14.37
N THR A 407 -1.74 27.92 -14.29
CA THR A 407 -2.72 29.02 -14.29
C THR A 407 -3.11 29.49 -12.90
N VAL A 408 -2.55 28.92 -11.84
CA VAL A 408 -2.84 29.29 -10.44
C VAL A 408 -2.39 30.71 -10.15
N ALA A 409 -3.25 31.50 -9.52
CA ALA A 409 -2.98 32.90 -9.22
C ALA A 409 -1.83 33.08 -8.22
N LYS A 410 -1.69 32.18 -7.25
CA LYS A 410 -0.63 32.22 -6.27
C LYS A 410 0.20 30.94 -6.33
N LYS A 411 1.43 31.07 -6.78
CA LYS A 411 2.35 29.95 -6.98
C LYS A 411 3.79 30.37 -6.68
N THR A 412 4.58 29.45 -6.09
CA THR A 412 6.00 29.68 -5.78
C THR A 412 6.81 28.39 -5.83
N VAL A 413 8.12 28.50 -6.07
CA VAL A 413 9.08 27.43 -5.82
C VAL A 413 9.87 27.77 -4.56
N MET A 414 9.80 26.89 -3.55
CA MET A 414 10.59 27.05 -2.34
C MET A 414 12.02 26.54 -2.58
N ARG A 415 13.01 27.42 -2.51
CA ARG A 415 14.44 27.07 -2.66
C ARG A 415 15.01 26.48 -1.37
N SER A 416 16.14 25.75 -1.48
CA SER A 416 16.73 25.03 -0.35
C SER A 416 17.10 25.91 0.85
N GLU A 417 17.40 27.18 0.61
CA GLU A 417 17.73 28.17 1.65
C GLU A 417 16.49 28.61 2.43
N GLU A 418 15.35 28.79 1.75
CA GLU A 418 14.06 29.09 2.37
C GLU A 418 13.53 27.92 3.22
N ARG A 419 13.96 26.68 2.93
CA ARG A 419 13.71 25.52 3.77
C ARG A 419 14.27 25.65 5.19
N ARG A 420 15.37 26.39 5.39
CA ARG A 420 15.94 26.64 6.72
C ARG A 420 15.14 27.67 7.53
N VAL A 421 14.57 28.68 6.86
CA VAL A 421 13.69 29.68 7.46
C VAL A 421 12.29 29.11 7.69
N GLY A 422 11.80 28.30 6.77
CA GLY A 422 10.51 27.60 6.86
C GLY A 422 10.45 26.43 7.86
N LYS A 423 11.53 26.11 8.58
CA LYS A 423 11.46 25.12 9.69
C LYS A 423 10.48 25.54 10.78
N GLU A 424 10.22 26.82 10.95
CA GLU A 424 9.18 27.30 11.85
C GLU A 424 7.77 27.14 11.26
N CYS A 425 7.59 27.37 9.96
CA CYS A 425 6.32 27.05 9.28
C CYS A 425 6.02 25.54 9.23
N LEU A 426 7.03 24.72 8.97
CA LEU A 426 6.91 23.25 9.03
C LEU A 426 6.78 22.70 10.46
N ARG A 427 7.22 23.45 11.50
CA ARG A 427 6.92 23.13 12.91
C ARG A 427 5.48 23.44 13.28
N LEU A 428 4.82 24.37 12.62
CA LEU A 428 3.38 24.62 12.75
C LEU A 428 2.53 23.63 11.95
N CYS A 429 3.15 22.88 11.03
CA CYS A 429 2.55 21.85 10.18
C CYS A 429 3.00 20.42 10.54
N ARG A 430 3.70 20.23 11.67
CA ARG A 430 4.08 18.91 12.21
C ARG A 430 3.19 18.50 13.34
#